data_1acc34af47dd7b9e52fc3e33cf8afd04
#
_entry.id   1acc34af47dd7b9e52fc3e33cf8afd04
#
_cell.length_a   1.000
_cell.length_b   1.000
_cell.length_c   1.000
_cell.angle_alpha   90.00
_cell.angle_beta   90.00
_cell.angle_gamma   90.00
#
_symmetry.space_group_name_H-M   'P 1'
#
loop_
_entity.id
_entity.type
_entity.pdbx_description
1 polymer ?
#
loop_
_entity_poly.entity_id
_entity_poly.type
_entity_poly.pdbx_seq_one_letter_code
_entity_poly.pdbx_strand_id
1 'polypeptide(L)'
;MRLITVLNQCTKFKRFVFEESRLDEDGRILVSLRSRKNSRGECSDCGQLPPTYDTATDARRFEFVPVWGFSVFLVYRMRRVACKSCSRVVVEKVPWSTGKHRLTDIYRCFLAQWAKKLSWAEVARSFRTSWDKVYHSVQYVVEYGIAHRRLDQVTALGVDEIQYRKGHHFLTLLYQIDPHRRRLLWMGEKRTKKTLDDGFTELEQEHQRKQEADDVEEPTSFLDQIAFICSDLWKAYLTVIGQRLPAAVHMLDRFHLMQCFSKALDKVRAEEARRLKAEGTDPVLSKSRWCFLKRKENLTDTQALKLSELLTMNP
;
A
#
# COMPACT_ATOMS: atom_id res chain seq x y z
N MET A 1 -1.21 -13.05 -35.93
CA MET A 1 -2.35 -13.20 -34.97
C MET A 1 -3.05 -11.83 -34.91
N ARG A 2 -4.37 -11.76 -34.97
CA ARG A 2 -5.11 -10.48 -34.87
C ARG A 2 -5.23 -10.04 -33.43
N LEU A 3 -5.15 -8.75 -33.13
CA LEU A 3 -5.29 -8.20 -31.76
C LEU A 3 -6.58 -8.67 -31.08
N ILE A 4 -7.70 -8.70 -31.82
CA ILE A 4 -8.99 -9.21 -31.33
C ILE A 4 -8.90 -10.68 -30.86
N THR A 5 -8.10 -11.53 -31.51
CA THR A 5 -7.91 -12.91 -31.10
C THR A 5 -7.23 -12.95 -29.72
N VAL A 6 -6.19 -12.13 -29.53
CA VAL A 6 -5.50 -12.00 -28.23
C VAL A 6 -6.47 -11.50 -27.15
N LEU A 7 -7.19 -10.42 -27.43
CA LEU A 7 -8.15 -9.84 -26.48
C LEU A 7 -9.24 -10.86 -26.08
N ASN A 8 -9.78 -11.61 -27.03
CA ASN A 8 -10.78 -12.65 -26.75
C ASN A 8 -10.23 -13.84 -25.96
N GLN A 9 -8.93 -14.10 -26.02
CA GLN A 9 -8.27 -15.14 -25.20
C GLN A 9 -7.97 -14.65 -23.79
N CYS A 10 -7.47 -13.41 -23.66
CA CYS A 10 -7.06 -12.82 -22.38
C CYS A 10 -8.23 -12.27 -21.58
N THR A 11 -9.29 -11.78 -22.23
CA THR A 11 -10.40 -11.06 -21.58
C THR A 11 -11.75 -11.53 -22.12
N LYS A 12 -12.43 -12.40 -21.36
CA LYS A 12 -13.75 -12.94 -21.76
C LYS A 12 -14.87 -12.19 -21.05
N PHE A 13 -15.63 -11.39 -21.78
CA PHE A 13 -16.85 -10.78 -21.26
C PHE A 13 -18.08 -11.61 -21.60
N LYS A 14 -18.83 -12.07 -20.59
CA LYS A 14 -19.98 -12.97 -20.79
C LYS A 14 -21.01 -12.41 -21.78
N ARG A 15 -21.28 -11.10 -21.75
CA ARG A 15 -22.38 -10.45 -22.50
C ARG A 15 -21.90 -9.58 -23.66
N PHE A 16 -20.60 -9.50 -23.89
CA PHE A 16 -19.99 -8.61 -24.89
C PHE A 16 -19.00 -9.38 -25.76
N VAL A 17 -18.73 -8.84 -26.93
CA VAL A 17 -17.70 -9.33 -27.85
C VAL A 17 -16.89 -8.19 -28.39
N PHE A 18 -15.62 -8.42 -28.60
CA PHE A 18 -14.77 -7.56 -29.40
C PHE A 18 -15.09 -7.78 -30.87
N GLU A 19 -15.39 -6.70 -31.56
CA GLU A 19 -15.89 -6.77 -32.94
C GLU A 19 -14.80 -6.45 -33.95
N GLU A 20 -14.16 -5.29 -33.79
CA GLU A 20 -13.18 -4.74 -34.72
C GLU A 20 -12.07 -4.00 -33.96
N SER A 21 -10.87 -3.98 -34.54
CA SER A 21 -9.77 -3.11 -34.10
C SER A 21 -9.21 -2.35 -35.27
N ARG A 22 -9.04 -1.03 -35.08
CA ARG A 22 -8.47 -0.14 -36.10
C ARG A 22 -7.53 0.88 -35.46
N LEU A 23 -6.60 1.39 -36.25
CA LEU A 23 -5.79 2.55 -35.88
C LEU A 23 -6.54 3.81 -36.27
N ASP A 24 -6.58 4.82 -35.39
CA ASP A 24 -7.10 6.14 -35.74
C ASP A 24 -5.97 7.04 -36.28
N GLU A 25 -6.35 8.27 -36.70
CA GLU A 25 -5.42 9.24 -37.29
C GLU A 25 -4.34 9.71 -36.28
N ASP A 26 -4.62 9.65 -35.00
CA ASP A 26 -3.67 9.98 -33.92
C ASP A 26 -2.77 8.80 -33.52
N GLY A 27 -2.81 7.69 -34.26
CA GLY A 27 -2.03 6.50 -33.95
C GLY A 27 -2.52 5.75 -32.71
N ARG A 28 -3.81 5.80 -32.35
CA ARG A 28 -4.41 5.07 -31.24
C ARG A 28 -5.15 3.85 -31.76
N ILE A 29 -5.09 2.77 -31.01
CA ILE A 29 -5.86 1.57 -31.33
C ILE A 29 -7.26 1.69 -30.74
N LEU A 30 -8.27 1.73 -31.60
CA LEU A 30 -9.67 1.68 -31.22
C LEU A 30 -10.19 0.26 -31.35
N VAL A 31 -10.72 -0.30 -30.27
CA VAL A 31 -11.31 -1.64 -30.23
C VAL A 31 -12.81 -1.50 -29.99
N SER A 32 -13.60 -1.78 -31.02
CA SER A 32 -15.05 -1.73 -30.93
C SER A 32 -15.59 -2.96 -30.20
N LEU A 33 -16.52 -2.71 -29.27
CA LEU A 33 -17.29 -3.74 -28.58
C LEU A 33 -18.76 -3.62 -28.94
N ARG A 34 -19.43 -4.75 -28.96
CA ARG A 34 -20.88 -4.81 -28.98
C ARG A 34 -21.41 -5.81 -27.94
N SER A 35 -22.64 -5.63 -27.55
CA SER A 35 -23.36 -6.65 -26.76
C SER A 35 -23.59 -7.90 -27.61
N ARG A 36 -23.58 -9.06 -26.96
CA ARG A 36 -24.00 -10.30 -27.65
C ARG A 36 -25.47 -10.22 -28.02
N LYS A 37 -25.82 -10.84 -29.16
CA LYS A 37 -27.21 -10.93 -29.60
C LYS A 37 -28.08 -11.52 -28.46
N ASN A 38 -29.21 -10.92 -28.20
CA ASN A 38 -30.15 -11.29 -27.13
C ASN A 38 -29.61 -11.12 -25.68
N SER A 39 -28.46 -10.48 -25.45
CA SER A 39 -28.00 -10.20 -24.10
C SER A 39 -28.68 -8.95 -23.53
N ARG A 40 -29.17 -9.04 -22.30
CA ARG A 40 -29.70 -7.90 -21.55
C ARG A 40 -28.59 -7.14 -20.85
N GLY A 41 -28.78 -5.82 -20.72
CA GLY A 41 -27.87 -4.97 -19.93
C GLY A 41 -28.09 -5.19 -18.44
N GLU A 42 -27.02 -5.12 -17.66
CA GLU A 42 -27.09 -5.23 -16.19
C GLU A 42 -27.40 -3.84 -15.60
N CYS A 43 -28.38 -3.76 -14.71
CA CYS A 43 -28.68 -2.53 -13.98
C CYS A 43 -27.48 -2.12 -13.09
N SER A 44 -27.05 -0.86 -13.21
CA SER A 44 -25.92 -0.36 -12.42
C SER A 44 -26.17 -0.31 -10.92
N ASP A 45 -27.45 -0.26 -10.51
CA ASP A 45 -27.84 -0.08 -9.11
C ASP A 45 -28.06 -1.44 -8.38
N CYS A 46 -28.80 -2.37 -9.00
CA CYS A 46 -29.18 -3.61 -8.34
C CYS A 46 -28.65 -4.89 -9.02
N GLY A 47 -27.92 -4.79 -10.12
CA GLY A 47 -27.36 -5.95 -10.82
C GLY A 47 -28.38 -6.82 -11.60
N GLN A 48 -29.68 -6.51 -11.56
CA GLN A 48 -30.71 -7.21 -12.33
C GLN A 48 -30.50 -7.02 -13.84
N LEU A 49 -31.12 -7.87 -14.66
CA LEU A 49 -31.05 -7.87 -16.12
C LEU A 49 -32.37 -7.41 -16.77
N PRO A 50 -32.74 -6.13 -16.62
CA PRO A 50 -33.96 -5.61 -17.17
C PRO A 50 -33.90 -5.47 -18.70
N PRO A 51 -35.05 -5.19 -19.37
CA PRO A 51 -35.04 -4.87 -20.79
C PRO A 51 -34.28 -3.58 -21.08
N THR A 52 -33.69 -3.55 -22.27
CA THR A 52 -33.05 -2.34 -22.80
C THR A 52 -34.12 -1.28 -23.08
N TYR A 53 -33.93 -0.08 -22.55
CA TYR A 53 -34.78 1.07 -22.83
C TYR A 53 -34.38 1.70 -24.16
N ASP A 54 -33.11 2.09 -24.30
CA ASP A 54 -32.51 2.58 -25.54
C ASP A 54 -30.98 2.36 -25.54
N THR A 55 -30.34 2.78 -26.63
CA THR A 55 -28.89 2.75 -26.81
C THR A 55 -28.42 4.14 -27.19
N ALA A 56 -27.34 4.62 -26.56
CA ALA A 56 -26.76 5.92 -26.84
C ALA A 56 -26.32 6.03 -28.30
N THR A 57 -26.56 7.22 -28.92
CA THR A 57 -26.08 7.55 -30.28
C THR A 57 -24.56 7.57 -30.34
N ASP A 58 -23.93 8.14 -29.30
CA ASP A 58 -22.50 8.31 -29.23
C ASP A 58 -21.82 7.15 -28.49
N ALA A 59 -20.72 6.69 -29.06
CA ALA A 59 -19.90 5.67 -28.41
C ALA A 59 -18.99 6.30 -27.35
N ARG A 60 -18.91 5.66 -26.19
CA ARG A 60 -17.93 6.00 -25.15
C ARG A 60 -16.61 5.30 -25.43
N ARG A 61 -15.52 6.03 -25.18
CA ARG A 61 -14.16 5.50 -25.21
C ARG A 61 -13.69 5.24 -23.80
N PHE A 62 -13.19 4.03 -23.54
CA PHE A 62 -12.58 3.61 -22.27
C PHE A 62 -11.12 3.30 -22.53
N GLU A 63 -10.24 3.98 -21.84
CA GLU A 63 -8.79 3.81 -21.97
C GLU A 63 -8.38 2.45 -21.38
N PHE A 64 -7.63 1.68 -22.17
CA PHE A 64 -7.18 0.34 -21.86
C PHE A 64 -5.66 0.29 -21.72
N VAL A 65 -5.11 -0.83 -21.27
CA VAL A 65 -3.66 -1.02 -21.17
C VAL A 65 -3.02 -0.83 -22.56
N PRO A 66 -1.96 0.00 -22.66
CA PRO A 66 -1.24 0.20 -23.92
C PRO A 66 -0.67 -1.11 -24.47
N VAL A 67 -0.73 -1.27 -25.78
CA VAL A 67 -0.17 -2.45 -26.46
C VAL A 67 0.86 -1.98 -27.48
N TRP A 68 2.08 -2.52 -27.41
CA TRP A 68 3.19 -2.18 -28.30
C TRP A 68 3.52 -0.68 -28.35
N GLY A 69 3.31 0.03 -27.24
CA GLY A 69 3.53 1.49 -27.16
C GLY A 69 2.38 2.35 -27.72
N PHE A 70 1.33 1.74 -28.26
CA PHE A 70 0.12 2.44 -28.69
C PHE A 70 -0.90 2.53 -27.56
N SER A 71 -1.53 3.71 -27.43
CA SER A 71 -2.71 3.85 -26.56
C SER A 71 -3.89 3.07 -27.13
N VAL A 72 -4.58 2.32 -26.27
CA VAL A 72 -5.71 1.48 -26.66
C VAL A 72 -6.99 1.99 -26.02
N PHE A 73 -8.06 2.07 -26.78
CA PHE A 73 -9.38 2.48 -26.31
C PHE A 73 -10.43 1.42 -26.66
N LEU A 74 -11.16 0.96 -25.66
CA LEU A 74 -12.39 0.22 -25.87
C LEU A 74 -13.52 1.19 -26.23
N VAL A 75 -14.20 0.94 -27.33
CA VAL A 75 -15.25 1.81 -27.87
C VAL A 75 -16.60 1.07 -27.81
N TYR A 76 -17.54 1.62 -27.05
CA TYR A 76 -18.84 0.97 -26.84
C TYR A 76 -19.98 1.99 -26.76
N ARG A 77 -21.12 1.68 -27.39
CA ARG A 77 -22.36 2.44 -27.26
C ARG A 77 -23.14 1.92 -26.07
N MET A 78 -23.19 2.73 -25.00
CA MET A 78 -23.84 2.37 -23.74
C MET A 78 -25.34 2.24 -23.93
N ARG A 79 -25.93 1.20 -23.34
CA ARG A 79 -27.39 1.03 -23.26
C ARG A 79 -27.93 1.66 -21.99
N ARG A 80 -29.16 2.16 -22.03
CA ARG A 80 -29.95 2.40 -20.83
C ARG A 80 -30.93 1.26 -20.66
N VAL A 81 -31.21 0.91 -19.41
CA VAL A 81 -32.08 -0.21 -19.06
C VAL A 81 -33.19 0.25 -18.14
N ALA A 82 -34.43 -0.21 -18.38
CA ALA A 82 -35.60 0.12 -17.56
C ALA A 82 -35.75 -0.92 -16.42
N CYS A 83 -35.20 -0.57 -15.28
CA CYS A 83 -35.18 -1.47 -14.12
C CYS A 83 -36.50 -1.32 -13.30
N LYS A 84 -37.31 -2.38 -13.26
CA LYS A 84 -38.52 -2.41 -12.45
C LYS A 84 -38.23 -2.45 -10.93
N SER A 85 -37.20 -3.17 -10.52
CA SER A 85 -36.78 -3.26 -9.10
C SER A 85 -36.34 -1.94 -8.51
N CYS A 86 -35.62 -1.10 -9.31
CA CYS A 86 -35.20 0.24 -8.90
C CYS A 86 -36.19 1.34 -9.32
N SER A 87 -37.22 1.03 -10.09
CA SER A 87 -38.22 1.96 -10.65
C SER A 87 -37.58 3.12 -11.43
N ARG A 88 -36.42 2.88 -12.11
CA ARG A 88 -35.63 3.89 -12.82
C ARG A 88 -35.06 3.38 -14.13
N VAL A 89 -34.83 4.31 -15.03
CA VAL A 89 -34.02 4.08 -16.23
C VAL A 89 -32.58 4.49 -15.91
N VAL A 90 -31.65 3.53 -15.97
CA VAL A 90 -30.24 3.72 -15.63
C VAL A 90 -29.34 3.23 -16.75
N VAL A 91 -28.09 3.74 -16.80
CA VAL A 91 -27.07 3.23 -17.72
C VAL A 91 -26.64 1.84 -17.26
N GLU A 92 -26.46 0.93 -18.21
CA GLU A 92 -26.02 -0.44 -17.88
C GLU A 92 -24.61 -0.45 -17.25
N LYS A 93 -24.40 -1.42 -16.37
CA LYS A 93 -23.07 -1.74 -15.83
C LYS A 93 -22.27 -2.49 -16.89
N VAL A 94 -21.04 -2.07 -17.12
CA VAL A 94 -20.10 -2.73 -18.04
C VAL A 94 -18.99 -3.42 -17.26
N PRO A 95 -18.48 -4.60 -17.71
CA PRO A 95 -17.53 -5.40 -16.94
C PRO A 95 -16.08 -4.90 -17.01
N TRP A 96 -15.79 -3.87 -17.78
CA TRP A 96 -14.44 -3.34 -17.94
C TRP A 96 -14.17 -2.02 -17.21
N SER A 97 -15.20 -1.36 -16.67
CA SER A 97 -15.06 -0.10 -15.96
C SER A 97 -16.12 0.07 -14.89
N THR A 98 -15.71 0.34 -13.66
CA THR A 98 -16.59 0.59 -12.52
C THR A 98 -16.98 2.06 -12.44
N GLY A 99 -18.25 2.35 -12.22
CA GLY A 99 -18.77 3.70 -12.05
C GLY A 99 -18.78 4.54 -13.33
N LYS A 100 -18.51 5.84 -13.20
CA LYS A 100 -18.53 6.79 -14.33
C LYS A 100 -17.16 7.00 -14.97
N HIS A 101 -16.16 6.21 -14.61
CA HIS A 101 -14.80 6.35 -15.09
C HIS A 101 -14.64 5.97 -16.56
N ARG A 102 -13.66 6.60 -17.21
CA ARG A 102 -13.30 6.31 -18.60
C ARG A 102 -12.02 5.48 -18.73
N LEU A 103 -11.40 5.11 -17.63
CA LEU A 103 -10.34 4.11 -17.59
C LEU A 103 -10.95 2.74 -17.31
N THR A 104 -10.42 1.72 -17.94
CA THR A 104 -10.77 0.34 -17.58
C THR A 104 -10.15 -0.01 -16.24
N ASP A 105 -10.80 -0.89 -15.46
CA ASP A 105 -10.30 -1.30 -14.15
C ASP A 105 -8.96 -2.04 -14.27
N ILE A 106 -8.75 -2.78 -15.36
CA ILE A 106 -7.46 -3.41 -15.69
C ILE A 106 -6.36 -2.35 -15.88
N TYR A 107 -6.66 -1.25 -16.58
CA TYR A 107 -5.67 -0.18 -16.77
C TYR A 107 -5.38 0.58 -15.47
N ARG A 108 -6.38 0.78 -14.64
CA ARG A 108 -6.18 1.33 -13.28
C ARG A 108 -5.26 0.44 -12.45
N CYS A 109 -5.49 -0.87 -12.44
CA CYS A 109 -4.60 -1.82 -11.79
C CYS A 109 -3.17 -1.77 -12.36
N PHE A 110 -3.04 -1.68 -13.68
CA PHE A 110 -1.75 -1.57 -14.36
C PHE A 110 -0.97 -0.32 -13.94
N LEU A 111 -1.61 0.86 -13.96
CA LEU A 111 -0.99 2.12 -13.53
C LEU A 111 -0.59 2.07 -12.05
N ALA A 112 -1.45 1.52 -11.19
CA ALA A 112 -1.15 1.36 -9.77
C ALA A 112 0.03 0.41 -9.50
N GLN A 113 0.20 -0.65 -10.30
CA GLN A 113 1.36 -1.55 -10.20
C GLN A 113 2.68 -0.83 -10.53
N TRP A 114 2.68 0.02 -11.56
CA TRP A 114 3.86 0.82 -11.91
C TRP A 114 4.13 1.92 -10.88
N ALA A 115 3.10 2.50 -10.29
CA ALA A 115 3.21 3.49 -9.21
C ALA A 115 3.87 2.96 -7.92
N LYS A 116 4.03 1.63 -7.78
CA LYS A 116 4.86 1.02 -6.73
C LYS A 116 6.37 1.08 -7.03
N LYS A 117 6.77 1.32 -8.27
CA LYS A 117 8.15 1.26 -8.74
C LYS A 117 8.70 2.61 -9.18
N LEU A 118 7.84 3.47 -9.70
CA LEU A 118 8.16 4.78 -10.25
C LEU A 118 7.34 5.86 -9.55
N SER A 119 7.81 7.09 -9.58
CA SER A 119 6.98 8.23 -9.14
C SER A 119 5.75 8.37 -10.06
N TRP A 120 4.66 8.90 -9.54
CA TRP A 120 3.42 9.08 -10.31
C TRP A 120 3.61 9.96 -11.55
N ALA A 121 4.50 10.94 -11.49
CA ALA A 121 4.86 11.76 -12.63
C ALA A 121 5.61 10.97 -13.72
N GLU A 122 6.49 10.04 -13.33
CA GLU A 122 7.18 9.15 -14.26
C GLU A 122 6.22 8.15 -14.89
N VAL A 123 5.30 7.56 -14.11
CA VAL A 123 4.24 6.69 -14.65
C VAL A 123 3.39 7.44 -15.67
N ALA A 124 2.96 8.66 -15.34
CA ALA A 124 2.16 9.49 -16.26
C ALA A 124 2.89 9.75 -17.59
N ARG A 125 4.17 10.11 -17.54
CA ARG A 125 5.00 10.33 -18.74
C ARG A 125 5.22 9.04 -19.54
N SER A 126 5.56 7.94 -18.86
CA SER A 126 5.88 6.66 -19.52
C SER A 126 4.70 6.07 -20.27
N PHE A 127 3.49 6.23 -19.75
CA PHE A 127 2.27 5.69 -20.36
C PHE A 127 1.40 6.75 -21.04
N ARG A 128 1.93 7.96 -21.26
CA ARG A 128 1.24 9.09 -21.95
C ARG A 128 -0.15 9.35 -21.37
N THR A 129 -0.25 9.35 -20.05
CA THR A 129 -1.46 9.63 -19.29
C THR A 129 -1.27 10.81 -18.35
N SER A 130 -2.29 11.23 -17.60
CA SER A 130 -2.17 12.34 -16.65
C SER A 130 -1.82 11.83 -15.24
N TRP A 131 -1.19 12.70 -14.45
CA TRP A 131 -0.91 12.45 -13.04
C TRP A 131 -2.19 12.13 -12.25
N ASP A 132 -3.29 12.85 -12.50
CA ASP A 132 -4.58 12.61 -11.84
C ASP A 132 -5.12 11.20 -12.12
N LYS A 133 -4.97 10.71 -13.35
CA LYS A 133 -5.38 9.34 -13.68
C LYS A 133 -4.55 8.30 -12.94
N VAL A 134 -3.26 8.54 -12.74
CA VAL A 134 -2.39 7.68 -11.92
C VAL A 134 -2.84 7.74 -10.46
N TYR A 135 -3.05 8.93 -9.91
CA TYR A 135 -3.54 9.13 -8.54
C TYR A 135 -4.85 8.37 -8.29
N HIS A 136 -5.87 8.60 -9.10
CA HIS A 136 -7.17 7.93 -8.96
C HIS A 136 -7.09 6.41 -9.21
N SER A 137 -6.12 5.96 -10.00
CA SER A 137 -5.87 4.53 -10.19
C SER A 137 -5.29 3.89 -8.93
N VAL A 138 -4.33 4.54 -8.30
CA VAL A 138 -3.76 4.11 -7.01
C VAL A 138 -4.84 4.13 -5.92
N GLN A 139 -5.61 5.22 -5.83
CA GLN A 139 -6.71 5.35 -4.88
C GLN A 139 -7.71 4.19 -5.03
N TYR A 140 -8.15 3.91 -6.24
CA TYR A 140 -9.08 2.79 -6.51
C TYR A 140 -8.55 1.44 -6.02
N VAL A 141 -7.28 1.12 -6.30
CA VAL A 141 -6.68 -0.15 -5.89
C VAL A 141 -6.51 -0.22 -4.37
N VAL A 142 -6.18 0.91 -3.73
CA VAL A 142 -6.08 0.99 -2.27
C VAL A 142 -7.45 0.81 -1.61
N GLU A 143 -8.47 1.53 -2.07
CA GLU A 143 -9.85 1.41 -1.58
C GLU A 143 -10.39 -0.01 -1.75
N TYR A 144 -10.18 -0.61 -2.93
CA TYR A 144 -10.54 -2.00 -3.18
C TYR A 144 -9.81 -2.95 -2.22
N GLY A 145 -8.49 -2.74 -2.03
CA GLY A 145 -7.69 -3.55 -1.12
C GLY A 145 -8.16 -3.46 0.33
N ILE A 146 -8.51 -2.26 0.82
CA ILE A 146 -9.05 -2.03 2.16
C ILE A 146 -10.41 -2.72 2.32
N ALA A 147 -11.32 -2.54 1.35
CA ALA A 147 -12.65 -3.13 1.39
C ALA A 147 -12.64 -4.67 1.43
N HIS A 148 -11.68 -5.30 0.71
CA HIS A 148 -11.62 -6.75 0.55
C HIS A 148 -10.51 -7.43 1.37
N ARG A 149 -9.75 -6.69 2.18
CA ARG A 149 -8.71 -7.30 3.01
C ARG A 149 -9.33 -8.12 4.13
N ARG A 150 -8.72 -9.24 4.44
CA ARG A 150 -9.08 -10.06 5.61
C ARG A 150 -8.11 -9.77 6.74
N LEU A 151 -8.62 -9.71 7.96
CA LEU A 151 -7.85 -9.45 9.19
C LEU A 151 -7.74 -10.69 10.09
N ASP A 152 -8.48 -11.75 9.81
CA ASP A 152 -8.54 -13.02 10.52
C ASP A 152 -7.21 -13.82 10.55
N GLN A 153 -6.23 -13.42 9.75
CA GLN A 153 -4.92 -14.09 9.65
C GLN A 153 -3.75 -13.17 10.04
N VAL A 154 -4.02 -12.13 10.79
CA VAL A 154 -2.98 -11.23 11.30
C VAL A 154 -2.57 -11.72 12.68
N THR A 155 -1.36 -12.26 12.81
CA THR A 155 -0.83 -12.76 14.10
C THR A 155 0.34 -11.93 14.59
N ALA A 156 0.95 -11.11 13.73
CA ALA A 156 2.09 -10.28 14.07
C ALA A 156 1.94 -8.85 13.55
N LEU A 157 2.06 -7.88 14.46
CA LEU A 157 1.95 -6.45 14.18
C LEU A 157 3.31 -5.76 14.31
N GLY A 158 3.51 -4.73 13.50
CA GLY A 158 4.56 -3.73 13.67
C GLY A 158 3.95 -2.36 13.91
N VAL A 159 4.55 -1.60 14.81
CA VAL A 159 4.24 -0.19 15.09
C VAL A 159 5.47 0.63 14.74
N ASP A 160 5.30 1.62 13.90
CA ASP A 160 6.37 2.55 13.52
C ASP A 160 5.79 3.94 13.26
N GLU A 161 6.66 4.93 13.14
CA GLU A 161 6.26 6.27 12.74
C GLU A 161 7.13 6.83 11.62
N ILE A 162 6.51 7.63 10.79
CA ILE A 162 7.21 8.41 9.77
C ILE A 162 6.94 9.90 9.97
N GLN A 163 8.01 10.68 9.91
CA GLN A 163 7.90 12.13 9.83
C GLN A 163 7.73 12.53 8.36
N TYR A 164 6.55 13.02 7.99
CA TYR A 164 6.26 13.38 6.59
C TYR A 164 6.48 14.86 6.28
N ARG A 165 6.70 15.69 7.32
CA ARG A 165 6.99 17.12 7.18
C ARG A 165 7.90 17.59 8.31
N LYS A 166 8.69 18.64 8.08
CA LYS A 166 9.50 19.29 9.14
C LYS A 166 8.61 19.76 10.29
N GLY A 167 9.10 19.63 11.53
CA GLY A 167 8.36 19.89 12.77
C GLY A 167 7.74 18.60 13.34
N HIS A 168 6.65 18.72 14.11
CA HIS A 168 6.00 17.59 14.78
C HIS A 168 4.90 16.93 13.91
N HIS A 169 5.15 16.75 12.61
CA HIS A 169 4.21 16.14 11.69
C HIS A 169 4.57 14.66 11.48
N PHE A 170 3.97 13.81 12.29
CA PHE A 170 4.18 12.37 12.27
C PHE A 170 2.92 11.62 11.84
N LEU A 171 3.12 10.47 11.21
CA LEU A 171 2.12 9.44 11.03
C LEU A 171 2.53 8.23 11.86
N THR A 172 1.60 7.71 12.67
CA THR A 172 1.73 6.41 13.32
C THR A 172 1.20 5.34 12.38
N LEU A 173 1.96 4.28 12.21
CA LEU A 173 1.66 3.18 11.29
C LEU A 173 1.46 1.90 12.06
N LEU A 174 0.39 1.15 11.73
CA LEU A 174 0.21 -0.24 12.11
C LEU A 174 0.29 -1.10 10.86
N TYR A 175 1.15 -2.09 10.85
CA TYR A 175 1.32 -2.97 9.72
C TYR A 175 1.47 -4.42 10.14
N GLN A 176 1.02 -5.30 9.28
CA GLN A 176 1.19 -6.73 9.40
C GLN A 176 2.63 -7.10 9.06
N ILE A 177 3.27 -7.89 9.94
CA ILE A 177 4.66 -8.38 9.75
C ILE A 177 4.75 -9.90 9.67
N ASP A 178 3.64 -10.58 9.52
CA ASP A 178 3.62 -12.03 9.30
C ASP A 178 4.48 -12.44 8.11
N PRO A 179 5.12 -13.62 8.14
CA PRO A 179 5.88 -14.14 7.02
C PRO A 179 5.06 -14.15 5.71
N HIS A 180 5.64 -13.64 4.63
CA HIS A 180 5.03 -13.54 3.30
C HIS A 180 3.80 -12.62 3.16
N ARG A 181 3.36 -11.95 4.25
CA ARG A 181 2.19 -11.05 4.25
C ARG A 181 2.49 -9.72 4.92
N ARG A 182 3.34 -8.91 4.31
CA ARG A 182 3.67 -7.57 4.82
C ARG A 182 2.79 -6.54 4.15
N ARG A 183 1.98 -5.82 4.94
CA ARG A 183 1.09 -4.77 4.45
C ARG A 183 0.77 -3.74 5.53
N LEU A 184 0.54 -2.50 5.12
CA LEU A 184 -0.01 -1.47 5.99
C LEU A 184 -1.47 -1.83 6.33
N LEU A 185 -1.79 -1.84 7.61
CA LEU A 185 -3.15 -2.08 8.10
C LEU A 185 -3.85 -0.77 8.45
N TRP A 186 -3.15 0.14 9.11
CA TRP A 186 -3.75 1.40 9.57
C TRP A 186 -2.70 2.49 9.61
N MET A 187 -3.17 3.75 9.50
CA MET A 187 -2.34 4.94 9.57
C MET A 187 -3.13 6.07 10.22
N GLY A 188 -2.55 6.71 11.23
CA GLY A 188 -3.13 7.87 11.89
C GLY A 188 -2.17 9.04 11.99
N GLU A 189 -2.71 10.26 12.00
CA GLU A 189 -1.93 11.47 12.19
C GLU A 189 -1.49 11.62 13.65
N LYS A 190 -0.31 12.19 13.84
CA LYS A 190 0.38 12.43 15.12
C LYS A 190 1.04 11.18 15.70
N ARG A 191 1.97 11.42 16.61
CA ARG A 191 2.67 10.42 17.42
C ARG A 191 2.21 10.56 18.86
N THR A 192 1.09 9.93 19.23
CA THR A 192 0.54 10.00 20.60
C THR A 192 0.02 8.63 21.06
N LYS A 193 -0.13 8.47 22.39
CA LYS A 193 -0.81 7.28 22.97
C LYS A 193 -2.20 7.09 22.37
N LYS A 194 -2.96 8.19 22.30
CA LYS A 194 -4.32 8.17 21.75
C LYS A 194 -4.33 7.71 20.27
N THR A 195 -3.41 8.19 19.45
CA THR A 195 -3.35 7.81 18.04
C THR A 195 -3.14 6.29 17.88
N LEU A 196 -2.26 5.69 18.67
CA LEU A 196 -2.04 4.23 18.62
C LEU A 196 -3.27 3.47 19.15
N ASP A 197 -3.89 3.93 20.21
CA ASP A 197 -5.11 3.35 20.78
C ASP A 197 -6.30 3.42 19.82
N ASP A 198 -6.49 4.57 19.16
CA ASP A 198 -7.48 4.75 18.09
C ASP A 198 -7.24 3.73 16.96
N GLY A 199 -5.97 3.48 16.56
CA GLY A 199 -5.62 2.50 15.54
C GLY A 199 -6.01 1.07 15.90
N PHE A 200 -5.76 0.63 17.12
CA PHE A 200 -6.22 -0.67 17.61
C PHE A 200 -7.74 -0.76 17.63
N THR A 201 -8.40 0.29 18.06
CA THR A 201 -9.86 0.35 18.14
C THR A 201 -10.51 0.27 16.74
N GLU A 202 -9.98 1.01 15.77
CA GLU A 202 -10.48 0.99 14.39
C GLU A 202 -10.28 -0.36 13.70
N LEU A 203 -9.13 -1.02 13.92
CA LEU A 203 -8.87 -2.38 13.39
C LEU A 203 -9.80 -3.42 14.02
N GLU A 204 -10.05 -3.33 15.33
CA GLU A 204 -10.99 -4.19 16.03
C GLU A 204 -12.41 -4.03 15.46
N GLN A 205 -12.88 -2.79 15.31
CA GLN A 205 -14.20 -2.49 14.74
C GLN A 205 -14.33 -2.93 13.28
N GLU A 206 -13.26 -2.81 12.48
CA GLU A 206 -13.25 -3.31 11.11
C GLU A 206 -13.38 -4.82 11.06
N HIS A 207 -12.65 -5.52 11.94
CA HIS A 207 -12.69 -6.97 12.03
C HIS A 207 -14.09 -7.47 12.42
N GLN A 208 -14.69 -6.89 13.46
CA GLN A 208 -16.04 -7.21 13.90
C GLN A 208 -17.08 -7.00 12.79
N ARG A 209 -17.07 -5.83 12.14
CA ARG A 209 -17.99 -5.55 11.02
C ARG A 209 -17.87 -6.56 9.87
N LYS A 210 -16.66 -7.09 9.62
CA LYS A 210 -16.45 -8.09 8.57
C LYS A 210 -16.97 -9.47 8.99
N GLN A 211 -16.77 -9.83 10.25
CA GLN A 211 -17.32 -11.08 10.79
C GLN A 211 -18.85 -11.07 10.77
N GLU A 212 -19.48 -9.95 11.13
CA GLU A 212 -20.92 -9.75 11.03
C GLU A 212 -21.42 -9.86 9.58
N ALA A 213 -20.70 -9.27 8.62
CA ALA A 213 -21.04 -9.34 7.20
C ALA A 213 -20.86 -10.74 6.60
N ASP A 214 -19.93 -11.53 7.12
CA ASP A 214 -19.65 -12.91 6.71
C ASP A 214 -20.49 -13.94 7.53
N ASP A 215 -21.36 -13.49 8.43
CA ASP A 215 -22.26 -14.30 9.28
C ASP A 215 -21.49 -15.35 10.09
N VAL A 216 -20.37 -14.93 10.71
CA VAL A 216 -19.50 -15.80 11.50
C VAL A 216 -20.18 -16.18 12.81
N GLU A 217 -20.36 -17.48 13.06
CA GLU A 217 -21.08 -17.99 14.25
C GLU A 217 -20.36 -17.65 15.57
N GLU A 218 -19.02 -17.72 15.60
CA GLU A 218 -18.21 -17.42 16.77
C GLU A 218 -17.24 -16.26 16.45
N PRO A 219 -17.65 -15.00 16.64
CA PRO A 219 -16.79 -13.86 16.37
C PRO A 219 -15.61 -13.79 17.36
N THR A 220 -14.43 -13.53 16.84
CA THR A 220 -13.19 -13.39 17.62
C THR A 220 -12.72 -11.96 17.67
N SER A 221 -12.03 -11.56 18.74
CA SER A 221 -11.37 -10.26 18.80
C SER A 221 -10.15 -10.22 17.88
N PHE A 222 -9.97 -9.11 17.15
CA PHE A 222 -8.76 -8.87 16.37
C PHE A 222 -7.51 -8.83 17.26
N LEU A 223 -7.62 -8.23 18.44
CA LEU A 223 -6.50 -8.06 19.34
C LEU A 223 -6.07 -9.38 19.99
N ASP A 224 -7.01 -10.28 20.27
CA ASP A 224 -6.72 -11.56 20.91
C ASP A 224 -5.97 -12.55 20.00
N GLN A 225 -6.06 -12.37 18.67
CA GLN A 225 -5.31 -13.20 17.73
C GLN A 225 -3.85 -12.77 17.56
N ILE A 226 -3.46 -11.59 18.09
CA ILE A 226 -2.11 -11.05 17.94
C ILE A 226 -1.16 -11.74 18.90
N ALA A 227 -0.29 -12.60 18.37
CA ALA A 227 0.74 -13.30 19.14
C ALA A 227 2.01 -12.47 19.32
N PHE A 228 2.35 -11.61 18.36
CA PHE A 228 3.58 -10.83 18.36
C PHE A 228 3.32 -9.38 18.01
N ILE A 229 4.00 -8.46 18.70
CA ILE A 229 4.03 -7.05 18.31
C ILE A 229 5.45 -6.50 18.39
N CYS A 230 5.89 -5.79 17.33
CA CYS A 230 7.18 -5.13 17.28
C CYS A 230 6.99 -3.62 17.31
N SER A 231 7.72 -2.90 18.16
CA SER A 231 7.74 -1.44 18.21
C SER A 231 9.09 -0.88 18.60
N ASP A 232 9.25 0.44 18.49
CA ASP A 232 10.38 1.14 19.09
C ASP A 232 10.28 1.18 20.63
N LEU A 233 11.30 1.74 21.28
CA LEU A 233 11.40 1.88 22.74
C LEU A 233 10.63 3.10 23.30
N TRP A 234 9.72 3.70 22.53
CA TRP A 234 9.02 4.87 23.02
C TRP A 234 7.99 4.50 24.09
N LYS A 235 8.19 5.05 25.29
CA LYS A 235 7.40 4.72 26.50
C LYS A 235 5.88 4.83 26.29
N ALA A 236 5.43 5.76 25.44
CA ALA A 236 4.01 5.91 25.12
C ALA A 236 3.42 4.68 24.41
N TYR A 237 4.17 4.11 23.44
CA TYR A 237 3.74 2.89 22.75
C TYR A 237 3.81 1.67 23.65
N LEU A 238 4.90 1.55 24.44
CA LEU A 238 5.03 0.44 25.41
C LEU A 238 3.83 0.39 26.37
N THR A 239 3.35 1.56 26.83
CA THR A 239 2.19 1.63 27.73
C THR A 239 0.91 1.15 27.03
N VAL A 240 0.61 1.62 25.82
CA VAL A 240 -0.62 1.26 25.10
C VAL A 240 -0.58 -0.21 24.69
N ILE A 241 0.55 -0.68 24.20
CA ILE A 241 0.74 -2.09 23.80
C ILE A 241 0.52 -3.01 25.00
N GLY A 242 1.12 -2.72 26.16
CA GLY A 242 0.93 -3.51 27.36
C GLY A 242 -0.51 -3.53 27.90
N GLN A 243 -1.29 -2.48 27.63
CA GLN A 243 -2.70 -2.41 28.00
C GLN A 243 -3.62 -3.13 27.01
N ARG A 244 -3.38 -2.98 25.71
CA ARG A 244 -4.26 -3.49 24.65
C ARG A 244 -3.94 -4.91 24.20
N LEU A 245 -2.69 -5.34 24.35
CA LEU A 245 -2.16 -6.64 23.90
C LEU A 245 -1.38 -7.33 25.02
N PRO A 246 -1.97 -7.58 26.20
CA PRO A 246 -1.25 -8.11 27.36
C PRO A 246 -0.73 -9.55 27.13
N ALA A 247 -1.36 -10.31 26.23
CA ALA A 247 -0.97 -11.69 25.91
C ALA A 247 0.07 -11.78 24.78
N ALA A 248 0.29 -10.71 24.01
CA ALA A 248 1.22 -10.72 22.90
C ALA A 248 2.68 -10.62 23.37
N VAL A 249 3.58 -11.32 22.69
CA VAL A 249 5.02 -11.15 22.89
C VAL A 249 5.46 -9.84 22.28
N HIS A 250 5.87 -8.90 23.12
CA HIS A 250 6.36 -7.61 22.64
C HIS A 250 7.85 -7.67 22.33
N MET A 251 8.19 -7.49 21.09
CA MET A 251 9.56 -7.41 20.56
C MET A 251 9.95 -5.96 20.35
N LEU A 252 11.15 -5.60 20.78
CA LEU A 252 11.70 -4.27 20.54
C LEU A 252 12.41 -4.24 19.19
N ASP A 253 12.23 -3.16 18.43
CA ASP A 253 12.93 -2.99 17.17
C ASP A 253 14.44 -2.94 17.40
N ARG A 254 15.12 -3.90 16.78
CA ARG A 254 16.57 -4.05 16.88
C ARG A 254 17.33 -2.79 16.45
N PHE A 255 16.86 -2.09 15.43
CA PHE A 255 17.52 -0.88 14.97
C PHE A 255 17.52 0.21 16.05
N HIS A 256 16.37 0.48 16.65
CA HIS A 256 16.22 1.46 17.73
C HIS A 256 17.01 1.06 18.98
N LEU A 257 17.01 -0.23 19.31
CA LEU A 257 17.80 -0.76 20.42
C LEU A 257 19.31 -0.53 20.19
N MET A 258 19.82 -0.91 19.01
CA MET A 258 21.23 -0.70 18.65
C MET A 258 21.60 0.79 18.56
N GLN A 259 20.67 1.65 18.17
CA GLN A 259 20.88 3.09 18.18
C GLN A 259 21.05 3.62 19.62
N CYS A 260 20.23 3.14 20.56
CA CYS A 260 20.36 3.49 21.99
C CYS A 260 21.71 3.04 22.56
N PHE A 261 22.13 1.80 22.30
CA PHE A 261 23.45 1.30 22.69
C PHE A 261 24.59 2.14 22.10
N SER A 262 24.52 2.44 20.81
CA SER A 262 25.53 3.25 20.15
C SER A 262 25.64 4.66 20.73
N LYS A 263 24.48 5.29 21.06
CA LYS A 263 24.47 6.59 21.73
C LYS A 263 25.05 6.54 23.14
N ALA A 264 24.69 5.52 23.92
CA ALA A 264 25.22 5.33 25.27
C ALA A 264 26.73 5.11 25.26
N LEU A 265 27.21 4.21 24.40
CA LEU A 265 28.64 3.95 24.23
C LEU A 265 29.42 5.20 23.80
N ASP A 266 28.91 5.97 22.82
CA ASP A 266 29.57 7.20 22.39
C ASP A 266 29.57 8.29 23.47
N LYS A 267 28.52 8.34 24.30
CA LYS A 267 28.47 9.24 25.47
C LYS A 267 29.58 8.92 26.46
N VAL A 268 29.70 7.67 26.87
CA VAL A 268 30.77 7.21 27.79
C VAL A 268 32.15 7.51 27.22
N ARG A 269 32.39 7.16 25.94
CA ARG A 269 33.66 7.46 25.24
C ARG A 269 33.97 8.95 25.26
N ALA A 270 32.99 9.80 24.99
CA ALA A 270 33.17 11.26 24.93
C ALA A 270 33.41 11.88 26.31
N GLU A 271 32.79 11.35 27.36
CA GLU A 271 33.01 11.74 28.75
C GLU A 271 34.43 11.38 29.20
N GLU A 272 34.85 10.15 28.90
CA GLU A 272 36.18 9.66 29.22
C GLU A 272 37.28 10.43 28.47
N ALA A 273 37.08 10.71 27.18
CA ALA A 273 38.01 11.55 26.42
C ALA A 273 38.16 12.97 27.02
N ARG A 274 37.08 13.53 27.57
CA ARG A 274 37.11 14.83 28.26
C ARG A 274 37.85 14.75 29.60
N ARG A 275 37.60 13.67 30.36
CA ARG A 275 38.27 13.42 31.63
C ARG A 275 39.78 13.32 31.46
N LEU A 276 40.25 12.47 30.55
CA LEU A 276 41.69 12.30 30.23
C LEU A 276 42.35 13.64 29.83
N LYS A 277 41.66 14.43 29.02
CA LYS A 277 42.14 15.77 28.65
C LYS A 277 42.24 16.73 29.84
N ALA A 278 41.26 16.70 30.76
CA ALA A 278 41.29 17.55 31.96
C ALA A 278 42.38 17.15 32.95
N GLU A 279 42.73 15.87 33.00
CA GLU A 279 43.83 15.32 33.83
C GLU A 279 45.21 15.52 33.19
N GLY A 280 45.28 16.18 32.03
CA GLY A 280 46.55 16.42 31.33
C GLY A 280 47.14 15.18 30.63
N THR A 281 46.35 14.10 30.55
CA THR A 281 46.72 12.83 29.90
C THR A 281 46.36 12.87 28.42
N ASP A 282 47.05 12.13 27.57
CA ASP A 282 46.72 12.05 26.15
C ASP A 282 45.30 11.52 25.97
N PRO A 283 44.40 12.27 25.31
CA PRO A 283 43.00 11.84 25.11
C PRO A 283 42.91 10.77 24.00
N VAL A 284 43.48 9.57 24.26
CA VAL A 284 43.57 8.44 23.34
C VAL A 284 42.21 8.06 22.69
N LEU A 285 41.09 8.31 23.40
CA LEU A 285 39.74 8.11 22.90
C LEU A 285 39.25 9.22 21.95
N SER A 286 40.05 10.25 21.70
CA SER A 286 39.73 11.28 20.72
C SER A 286 39.70 10.67 19.32
N LYS A 287 38.67 11.08 18.51
CA LYS A 287 38.44 10.56 17.14
C LYS A 287 38.26 9.03 17.02
N SER A 288 37.98 8.32 18.12
CA SER A 288 37.79 6.87 18.12
C SER A 288 36.31 6.39 17.98
N ARG A 289 35.36 7.32 17.81
CA ARG A 289 33.94 7.01 17.72
C ARG A 289 33.64 5.82 16.82
N TRP A 290 34.13 5.85 15.59
CA TRP A 290 33.84 4.83 14.59
C TRP A 290 34.62 3.53 14.79
N CYS A 291 35.66 3.52 15.63
CA CYS A 291 36.34 2.30 16.04
C CYS A 291 35.41 1.39 16.89
N PHE A 292 34.54 2.00 17.71
CA PHE A 292 33.61 1.27 18.60
C PHE A 292 32.23 1.04 18.00
N LEU A 293 31.77 1.91 17.09
CA LEU A 293 30.39 1.86 16.58
C LEU A 293 30.22 1.09 15.27
N LYS A 294 31.30 0.82 14.56
CA LYS A 294 31.26 -0.01 13.35
C LYS A 294 31.47 -1.48 13.68
N ARG A 295 30.93 -2.36 12.85
CA ARG A 295 31.30 -3.76 12.86
C ARG A 295 32.76 -3.91 12.43
N LYS A 296 33.44 -4.94 12.94
CA LYS A 296 34.86 -5.19 12.67
C LYS A 296 35.17 -5.26 11.17
N GLU A 297 34.28 -5.87 10.39
CA GLU A 297 34.41 -6.01 8.94
C GLU A 297 34.26 -4.69 8.16
N ASN A 298 33.72 -3.66 8.79
CA ASN A 298 33.48 -2.34 8.19
C ASN A 298 34.45 -1.26 8.69
N LEU A 299 35.45 -1.63 9.48
CA LEU A 299 36.53 -0.72 9.90
C LEU A 299 37.50 -0.47 8.74
N THR A 300 37.97 0.75 8.62
CA THR A 300 39.14 1.05 7.79
C THR A 300 40.40 0.54 8.49
N ASP A 301 41.49 0.31 7.77
CA ASP A 301 42.78 -0.15 8.34
C ASP A 301 43.23 0.74 9.49
N THR A 302 43.13 2.07 9.32
CA THR A 302 43.46 3.07 10.36
C THR A 302 42.56 2.94 11.59
N GLN A 303 41.26 2.62 11.42
CA GLN A 303 40.33 2.41 12.54
C GLN A 303 40.59 1.09 13.23
N ALA A 304 40.92 0.03 12.49
CA ALA A 304 41.26 -1.27 13.04
C ALA A 304 42.53 -1.22 13.87
N LEU A 305 43.60 -0.56 13.36
CA LEU A 305 44.84 -0.36 14.08
C LEU A 305 44.59 0.43 15.39
N LYS A 306 43.88 1.56 15.30
CA LYS A 306 43.55 2.35 16.49
C LYS A 306 42.70 1.58 17.51
N LEU A 307 41.77 0.75 17.06
CA LEU A 307 40.99 -0.09 17.97
C LEU A 307 41.86 -1.13 18.70
N SER A 308 42.78 -1.75 17.96
CA SER A 308 43.78 -2.68 18.54
C SER A 308 44.62 -2.01 19.62
N GLU A 309 45.14 -0.82 19.34
CA GLU A 309 45.92 -0.03 20.31
C GLU A 309 45.09 0.29 21.57
N LEU A 310 43.85 0.75 21.40
CA LEU A 310 42.94 1.07 22.51
C LEU A 310 42.62 -0.13 23.38
N LEU A 311 42.45 -1.31 22.79
CA LEU A 311 42.17 -2.55 23.52
C LEU A 311 43.38 -3.04 24.34
N THR A 312 44.61 -2.74 23.92
CA THR A 312 45.80 -3.07 24.67
C THR A 312 46.07 -2.13 25.88
N MET A 313 45.47 -0.92 25.84
CA MET A 313 45.59 0.07 26.93
C MET A 313 44.63 -0.21 28.10
N ASN A 314 43.68 -1.10 27.94
CA ASN A 314 42.73 -1.46 28.98
C ASN A 314 42.97 -2.91 29.40
N PRO A 315 43.60 -3.16 30.56
CA PRO A 315 43.85 -4.50 31.08
C PRO A 315 42.58 -5.23 31.54
#